data_52e5e434e133176bdb932aeda3bd52b6
#
_entry.id   52e5e434e133176bdb932aeda3bd52b6
#
_cell.length_a   1.000
_cell.length_b   1.000
_cell.length_c   1.000
_cell.angle_alpha   90.00
_cell.angle_beta   90.00
_cell.angle_gamma   90.00
#
_symmetry.space_group_name_H-M   'P 1'
#
loop_
_entity.id
_entity.type
_entity.pdbx_description
1 polymer ?
#
loop_
_entity_poly.entity_id
_entity_poly.type
_entity_poly.pdbx_seq_one_letter_code
_entity_poly.pdbx_strand_id
1 'polypeptide(L)' 'MQLVNGAPADKLADETEWRKSSASNPSGNCVEVAALQDGDVAVRNSRHPSGPALIYTRAEMAAFLAGVKNGEFDDLG' A
#
# COMPACT_ATOMS: atom_id res chain seq x y z
N MET A 1 -8.44 -0.75 17.50
CA MET A 1 -8.25 -2.17 17.11
C MET A 1 -6.96 -2.29 16.30
N GLN A 2 -6.14 -3.26 16.66
CA GLN A 2 -4.87 -3.47 15.98
C GLN A 2 -5.11 -4.33 14.74
N LEU A 3 -4.61 -3.86 13.58
CA LEU A 3 -4.73 -4.62 12.34
C LEU A 3 -3.64 -5.68 12.26
N VAL A 4 -4.01 -6.83 11.75
CA VAL A 4 -3.07 -7.94 11.53
C VAL A 4 -2.43 -7.77 10.15
N ASN A 5 -1.10 -7.76 10.11
CA ASN A 5 -0.36 -7.72 8.86
C ASN A 5 -0.70 -8.97 8.03
N GLY A 6 -1.08 -8.76 6.79
CA GLY A 6 -1.50 -9.84 5.89
C GLY A 6 -2.98 -10.17 5.95
N ALA A 7 -3.76 -9.51 6.81
CA ALA A 7 -5.21 -9.70 6.85
C ALA A 7 -5.85 -9.26 5.54
N PRO A 8 -7.03 -9.82 5.18
CA PRO A 8 -7.71 -9.40 3.95
C PRO A 8 -7.95 -7.89 3.90
N ALA A 9 -7.65 -7.28 2.77
CA ALA A 9 -7.77 -5.82 2.63
C ALA A 9 -9.20 -5.33 2.79
N ASP A 10 -10.19 -6.16 2.50
CA ASP A 10 -11.61 -5.81 2.67
C ASP A 10 -12.05 -5.79 4.13
N LYS A 11 -11.19 -6.18 5.05
CA LYS A 11 -11.44 -6.06 6.51
C LYS A 11 -11.03 -4.69 7.06
N LEU A 12 -10.39 -3.86 6.25
CA LEU A 12 -10.09 -2.49 6.65
C LEU A 12 -11.38 -1.67 6.65
N ALA A 13 -11.35 -0.53 7.36
CA ALA A 13 -12.54 0.31 7.49
C ALA A 13 -13.04 0.77 6.12
N ASP A 14 -14.37 0.93 6.00
CA ASP A 14 -15.00 1.34 4.74
C ASP A 14 -14.48 2.69 4.26
N GLU A 15 -14.11 3.58 5.18
CA GLU A 15 -13.57 4.90 4.85
C GLU A 15 -12.10 4.85 4.40
N THR A 16 -11.48 3.68 4.31
CA THR A 16 -10.11 3.56 3.83
C THR A 16 -10.03 3.99 2.38
N GLU A 17 -9.21 4.99 2.10
CA GLU A 17 -9.03 5.51 0.76
C GLU A 17 -7.76 4.98 0.15
N TRP A 18 -7.91 4.07 -0.81
CA TRP A 18 -6.79 3.49 -1.52
C TRP A 18 -6.36 4.41 -2.66
N ARG A 19 -5.05 4.64 -2.76
CA ARG A 19 -4.46 5.45 -3.84
C ARG A 19 -3.50 4.63 -4.66
N LYS A 20 -3.49 4.89 -5.95
CA LYS A 20 -2.53 4.32 -6.89
C LYS A 20 -1.82 5.45 -7.64
N SER A 21 -0.64 5.16 -8.17
CA SER A 21 0.09 6.11 -8.98
C SER A 21 -0.69 6.46 -10.24
N SER A 22 -0.61 7.72 -10.68
CA SER A 22 -1.16 8.14 -11.97
C SER A 22 -0.47 7.45 -13.15
N ALA A 23 0.70 6.86 -12.92
CA ALA A 23 1.42 6.06 -13.91
C ALA A 23 0.83 4.66 -14.09
N SER A 24 -0.07 4.23 -13.19
CA SER A 24 -0.73 2.94 -13.31
C SER A 24 -1.67 2.94 -14.50
N ASN A 25 -1.74 1.80 -15.20
CA ASN A 25 -2.64 1.72 -16.35
C ASN A 25 -4.09 1.50 -15.90
N PRO A 26 -5.08 1.90 -16.75
CA PRO A 26 -6.50 1.77 -16.40
C PRO A 26 -6.98 0.34 -16.25
N SER A 27 -6.24 -0.66 -16.69
CA SER A 27 -6.65 -2.06 -16.57
C SER A 27 -6.39 -2.64 -15.18
N GLY A 28 -5.86 -1.86 -14.24
CA GLY A 28 -5.82 -2.25 -12.83
C GLY A 28 -4.57 -2.99 -12.37
N ASN A 29 -3.50 -2.98 -13.14
CA ASN A 29 -2.22 -3.57 -12.73
C ASN A 29 -1.45 -2.58 -11.86
N CYS A 30 -1.91 -2.40 -10.63
CA CYS A 30 -1.41 -1.34 -9.75
C CYS A 30 -1.08 -1.87 -8.37
N VAL A 31 -0.15 -1.16 -7.73
CA VAL A 31 0.04 -1.22 -6.28
C VAL A 31 -0.80 -0.08 -5.69
N GLU A 32 -1.60 -0.39 -4.69
CA GLU A 32 -2.41 0.61 -4.01
C GLU A 32 -1.95 0.77 -2.57
N VAL A 33 -1.96 2.01 -2.10
CA VAL A 33 -1.55 2.35 -0.73
C VAL A 33 -2.65 3.17 -0.05
N ALA A 34 -2.77 3.02 1.25
CA ALA A 34 -3.76 3.76 2.02
C ALA A 34 -3.17 4.17 3.37
N ALA A 35 -3.44 5.41 3.77
CA ALA A 35 -3.10 5.88 5.11
C ALA A 35 -4.14 5.35 6.09
N LEU A 36 -3.68 4.82 7.21
CA LEU A 36 -4.54 4.35 8.29
C LEU A 36 -4.61 5.40 9.39
N GLN A 37 -5.63 5.30 10.25
CA GLN A 37 -5.90 6.31 11.28
C GLN A 37 -4.75 6.51 12.27
N ASP A 38 -3.99 5.47 12.53
CA ASP A 38 -2.86 5.52 13.48
C ASP A 38 -1.55 5.98 12.85
N GLY A 39 -1.57 6.35 11.58
CA GLY A 39 -0.38 6.76 10.84
C GLY A 39 0.32 5.65 10.09
N ASP A 40 -0.08 4.41 10.31
CA ASP A 40 0.45 3.27 9.55
C ASP A 40 -0.04 3.36 8.10
N VAL A 41 0.58 2.56 7.22
CA VAL A 41 0.26 2.55 5.80
C VAL A 41 -0.04 1.11 5.38
N ALA A 42 -1.16 0.93 4.71
CA ALA A 42 -1.52 -0.36 4.13
C ALA A 42 -1.16 -0.39 2.65
N VAL A 43 -0.70 -1.54 2.18
CA VAL A 43 -0.35 -1.77 0.77
C VAL A 43 -1.09 -3.02 0.31
N ARG A 44 -1.71 -2.94 -0.86
CA ARG A 44 -2.39 -4.10 -1.45
C ARG A 44 -2.13 -4.20 -2.94
N ASN A 45 -2.38 -5.40 -3.47
CA ASN A 45 -2.36 -5.65 -4.90
C ASN A 45 -3.76 -5.33 -5.47
N SER A 46 -3.85 -4.39 -6.41
CA SER A 46 -5.14 -3.99 -6.99
C SER A 46 -5.84 -5.12 -7.74
N ARG A 47 -5.11 -6.12 -8.21
CA ARG A 47 -5.70 -7.27 -8.89
C ARG A 47 -6.43 -8.21 -7.92
N HIS A 48 -6.16 -8.06 -6.62
CA HIS A 48 -6.77 -8.87 -5.56
C HIS A 48 -7.19 -7.96 -4.42
N PRO A 49 -8.25 -7.15 -4.64
CA PRO A 49 -8.61 -6.11 -3.65
C PRO A 49 -9.07 -6.66 -2.32
N SER A 50 -9.51 -7.92 -2.27
CA SER A 50 -9.82 -8.59 -1.01
C SER A 50 -8.68 -9.50 -0.52
N GLY A 51 -7.55 -9.49 -1.23
CA GLY A 51 -6.37 -10.22 -0.81
C GLY A 51 -5.67 -9.59 0.37
N PRO A 52 -4.49 -10.10 0.75
CA PRO A 52 -3.81 -9.61 1.94
C PRO A 52 -3.40 -8.14 1.81
N ALA A 53 -3.58 -7.39 2.89
CA ALA A 53 -3.05 -6.04 3.04
C ALA A 53 -1.79 -6.12 3.91
N LEU A 54 -0.70 -5.57 3.41
CA LEU A 54 0.54 -5.48 4.18
C LEU A 54 0.52 -4.16 4.95
N ILE A 55 0.74 -4.23 6.24
CA ILE A 55 0.69 -3.07 7.11
C ILE A 55 2.10 -2.67 7.52
N TYR A 56 2.48 -1.45 7.18
CA TYR A 56 3.79 -0.91 7.50
C TYR A 56 3.65 0.28 8.43
N THR A 57 4.64 0.44 9.32
CA THR A 57 4.69 1.67 10.12
C THR A 57 5.02 2.85 9.21
N ARG A 58 4.69 4.04 9.69
CA ARG A 58 5.03 5.26 8.97
C ARG A 58 6.53 5.38 8.72
N ALA A 59 7.34 4.99 9.69
CA ALA A 59 8.81 5.04 9.57
C ALA A 59 9.30 4.07 8.49
N GLU A 60 8.75 2.86 8.45
CA GLU A 60 9.09 1.88 7.42
C GLU A 60 8.74 2.40 6.03
N MET A 61 7.55 2.96 5.89
CA MET A 61 7.11 3.49 4.60
C MET A 61 7.96 4.70 4.18
N ALA A 62 8.32 5.57 5.13
CA ALA A 62 9.19 6.72 4.83
C ALA A 62 10.55 6.26 4.30
N ALA A 63 11.13 5.24 4.90
CA ALA A 63 12.42 4.68 4.45
C ALA A 63 12.30 4.09 3.04
N PHE A 64 11.21 3.36 2.78
CA PHE A 64 10.96 2.78 1.47
C PHE A 64 10.83 3.87 0.40
N LEU A 65 10.04 4.90 0.67
CA LEU A 65 9.85 6.00 -0.29
C LEU A 65 11.16 6.76 -0.55
N ALA A 66 11.98 6.94 0.47
CA ALA A 66 13.30 7.56 0.30
C ALA A 66 14.17 6.72 -0.63
N GLY A 67 14.18 5.41 -0.47
CA GLY A 67 14.92 4.51 -1.35
C GLY A 67 14.40 4.55 -2.79
N VAL A 68 13.08 4.60 -2.96
CA VAL A 68 12.46 4.73 -4.29
C VAL A 68 12.92 6.02 -4.97
N LYS A 69 12.86 7.15 -4.26
CA LYS A 69 13.27 8.45 -4.80
C LYS A 69 14.75 8.48 -5.16
N ASN A 70 15.53 7.69 -4.45
CA ASN A 70 16.99 7.60 -4.65
C ASN A 70 17.37 6.60 -5.75
N GLY A 71 16.41 6.00 -6.41
CA GLY A 71 16.64 5.07 -7.52
C GLY A 71 17.10 3.68 -7.12
N GLU A 72 17.02 3.33 -5.82
CA GLU A 72 17.59 2.07 -5.32
C GLU A 72 16.85 0.84 -5.84
N PHE A 73 15.61 1.00 -6.29
CA PHE A 73 14.78 -0.12 -6.76
C PHE A 73 14.43 0.00 -8.24
N ASP A 74 15.12 0.85 -8.99
CA ASP A 74 14.77 1.11 -10.39
C ASP A 74 14.90 -0.13 -11.27
N ASP A 75 15.78 -1.07 -10.91
CA ASP A 75 15.96 -2.33 -11.64
C ASP A 75 14.77 -3.27 -11.51
N LEU A 76 13.83 -3.00 -10.62
CA LEU A 76 12.66 -3.85 -10.40
C LEU A 76 11.45 -3.42 -11.24
N GLY A 77 11.56 -2.32 -11.92
CA GLY A 77 10.41 -1.82 -12.68
C GLY A 77 10.72 -1.26 -14.03
#